data_06f83bae0b90c5080102e3135ced5ac1
#
_entry.id   06f83bae0b90c5080102e3135ced5ac1
#
_cell.length_a   1.000
_cell.length_b   1.000
_cell.length_c   1.000
_cell.angle_alpha   90.00
_cell.angle_beta   90.00
_cell.angle_gamma   90.00
#
_symmetry.space_group_name_H-M   'P 1'
#
loop_
_entity.id
_entity.type
_entity.pdbx_description
1 polymer ?
#
loop_
_entity_poly.entity_id
_entity_poly.type
_entity_poly.pdbx_seq_one_letter_code
_entity_poly.pdbx_strand_id
1 'polypeptide(L)'
;MTSSVDRLSKIVARLRSPDGCPWDREQTHESLKPHLLEECYELIDAIDTGDETELKEELGDLLLQVVLHSQMAAEENRFTLDDVATVIADKLVNRHPHVFGEMRLPDSEAVLNQWDRIKRAEKIDRVSALDGVPKGLPALGRAQKIQSKAARIGFDWNDAAGPLEKIREELGEVETTPDSRLEEEIGDLLFAVVNFARKKKLDAEQALNRATTKFAKRFQAMERLAKERGLDLLSLNLEKMDELWEEIKYRGC
;
A
#
# COMPACT_ATOMS: atom_id res chain seq x y z
N MET A 1 -33.82 0.51 -15.20
CA MET A 1 -32.54 0.28 -15.92
C MET A 1 -31.61 -0.49 -14.97
N THR A 2 -31.04 -1.57 -15.44
CA THR A 2 -30.04 -2.34 -14.65
C THR A 2 -28.78 -1.50 -14.53
N SER A 3 -28.19 -1.37 -13.34
CA SER A 3 -26.94 -0.60 -13.17
C SER A 3 -25.77 -1.30 -13.89
N SER A 4 -24.71 -0.57 -14.21
CA SER A 4 -23.50 -1.18 -14.81
C SER A 4 -22.85 -2.20 -13.88
N VAL A 5 -22.96 -2.00 -12.57
CA VAL A 5 -22.47 -2.96 -11.56
C VAL A 5 -23.32 -4.24 -11.57
N ASP A 6 -24.66 -4.14 -11.70
CA ASP A 6 -25.52 -5.32 -11.83
C ASP A 6 -25.21 -6.10 -13.13
N ARG A 7 -24.87 -5.37 -14.21
CA ARG A 7 -24.42 -6.00 -15.45
C ARG A 7 -23.12 -6.78 -15.25
N LEU A 8 -22.13 -6.18 -14.59
CA LEU A 8 -20.87 -6.83 -14.28
C LEU A 8 -21.08 -8.09 -13.43
N SER A 9 -21.88 -8.00 -12.36
CA SER A 9 -22.24 -9.16 -11.53
C SER A 9 -22.85 -10.31 -12.33
N LYS A 10 -23.77 -10.00 -13.26
CA LYS A 10 -24.35 -11.03 -14.13
C LYS A 10 -23.35 -11.67 -15.09
N ILE A 11 -22.40 -10.87 -15.60
CA ILE A 11 -21.32 -11.39 -16.44
C ILE A 11 -20.44 -12.36 -15.64
N VAL A 12 -20.00 -11.97 -14.44
CA VAL A 12 -19.18 -12.81 -13.57
C VAL A 12 -19.92 -14.10 -13.17
N ALA A 13 -21.20 -13.99 -12.78
CA ALA A 13 -22.03 -15.16 -12.50
C ALA A 13 -22.13 -16.10 -13.71
N ARG A 14 -22.23 -15.55 -14.94
CA ARG A 14 -22.23 -16.37 -16.15
C ARG A 14 -20.88 -17.01 -16.43
N LEU A 15 -19.76 -16.30 -16.24
CA LEU A 15 -18.41 -16.87 -16.38
C LEU A 15 -18.18 -18.04 -15.43
N ARG A 16 -18.70 -17.99 -14.22
CA ARG A 16 -18.56 -19.03 -13.21
C ARG A 16 -19.66 -20.12 -13.26
N SER A 17 -20.67 -19.99 -14.14
CA SER A 17 -21.71 -21.01 -14.28
C SER A 17 -21.16 -22.35 -14.83
N PRO A 18 -21.89 -23.49 -14.71
CA PRO A 18 -21.44 -24.79 -15.22
C PRO A 18 -20.99 -24.78 -16.68
N ASP A 19 -21.65 -23.98 -17.52
CA ASP A 19 -21.33 -23.79 -18.94
C ASP A 19 -20.47 -22.53 -19.19
N GLY A 20 -19.87 -21.97 -18.16
CA GLY A 20 -19.06 -20.76 -18.22
C GLY A 20 -17.60 -21.04 -18.57
N CYS A 21 -16.74 -20.11 -18.21
CA CYS A 21 -15.28 -20.20 -18.44
C CYS A 21 -14.63 -21.19 -17.46
N PRO A 22 -13.92 -22.22 -17.95
CA PRO A 22 -13.24 -23.18 -17.07
C PRO A 22 -12.27 -22.51 -16.08
N TRP A 23 -11.51 -21.54 -16.55
CA TRP A 23 -10.53 -20.82 -15.71
C TRP A 23 -11.22 -20.07 -14.56
N ASP A 24 -12.27 -19.30 -14.85
CA ASP A 24 -13.00 -18.54 -13.80
C ASP A 24 -13.66 -19.49 -12.78
N ARG A 25 -14.11 -20.65 -13.20
CA ARG A 25 -14.74 -21.65 -12.31
C ARG A 25 -13.76 -22.30 -11.35
N GLU A 26 -12.50 -22.45 -11.75
CA GLU A 26 -11.43 -23.03 -10.93
C GLU A 26 -10.92 -22.02 -9.88
N GLN A 27 -11.21 -20.71 -10.04
CA GLN A 27 -10.71 -19.72 -9.10
C GLN A 27 -11.34 -19.87 -7.72
N THR A 28 -10.49 -19.64 -6.72
CA THR A 28 -10.83 -19.63 -5.30
C THR A 28 -10.39 -18.29 -4.67
N HIS A 29 -10.88 -18.00 -3.46
CA HIS A 29 -10.39 -16.84 -2.71
C HIS A 29 -8.85 -16.85 -2.55
N GLU A 30 -8.25 -18.01 -2.41
CA GLU A 30 -6.79 -18.16 -2.26
C GLU A 30 -6.05 -17.92 -3.58
N SER A 31 -6.54 -18.50 -4.70
CA SER A 31 -5.87 -18.37 -6.01
C SER A 31 -5.89 -16.94 -6.54
N LEU A 32 -6.89 -16.12 -6.16
CA LEU A 32 -7.00 -14.74 -6.58
C LEU A 32 -6.18 -13.74 -5.72
N LYS A 33 -5.56 -14.16 -4.63
CA LYS A 33 -4.72 -13.26 -3.82
C LYS A 33 -3.58 -12.58 -4.59
N PRO A 34 -2.81 -13.29 -5.44
CA PRO A 34 -1.79 -12.64 -6.26
C PRO A 34 -2.37 -11.57 -7.19
N HIS A 35 -3.45 -11.90 -7.90
CA HIS A 35 -4.11 -10.97 -8.82
C HIS A 35 -4.65 -9.72 -8.09
N LEU A 36 -5.30 -9.88 -6.94
CA LEU A 36 -5.75 -8.75 -6.14
C LEU A 36 -4.60 -7.80 -5.75
N LEU A 37 -3.41 -8.34 -5.46
CA LEU A 37 -2.23 -7.52 -5.17
C LEU A 37 -1.69 -6.84 -6.43
N GLU A 38 -1.68 -7.52 -7.56
CA GLU A 38 -1.30 -6.99 -8.86
C GLU A 38 -2.15 -5.78 -9.23
N GLU A 39 -3.49 -5.94 -9.28
CA GLU A 39 -4.43 -4.84 -9.54
C GLU A 39 -4.26 -3.66 -8.55
N CYS A 40 -3.94 -3.94 -7.28
CA CYS A 40 -3.67 -2.88 -6.32
C CYS A 40 -2.41 -2.08 -6.67
N TYR A 41 -1.36 -2.72 -7.17
CA TYR A 41 -0.12 -2.04 -7.57
C TYR A 41 -0.27 -1.31 -8.91
N GLU A 42 -0.97 -1.89 -9.88
CA GLU A 42 -1.27 -1.27 -11.16
C GLU A 42 -2.13 0.00 -10.97
N LEU A 43 -3.13 -0.07 -10.09
CA LEU A 43 -3.89 1.11 -9.69
C LEU A 43 -3.02 2.19 -9.04
N ILE A 44 -2.05 1.83 -8.20
CA ILE A 44 -1.11 2.78 -7.59
C ILE A 44 -0.24 3.43 -8.67
N ASP A 45 0.26 2.65 -9.63
CA ASP A 45 1.07 3.15 -10.74
C ASP A 45 0.24 4.10 -11.63
N ALA A 46 -1.02 3.76 -11.94
CA ALA A 46 -1.94 4.63 -12.67
C ALA A 46 -2.21 5.96 -11.95
N ILE A 47 -2.33 5.95 -10.62
CA ILE A 47 -2.43 7.17 -9.81
C ILE A 47 -1.14 8.00 -9.88
N ASP A 48 0.02 7.36 -9.80
CA ASP A 48 1.33 8.05 -9.81
C ASP A 48 1.67 8.62 -11.20
N THR A 49 1.23 7.99 -12.29
CA THR A 49 1.37 8.50 -13.68
C THR A 49 0.37 9.61 -14.00
N GLY A 50 -0.80 9.60 -13.37
CA GLY A 50 -1.89 10.54 -13.62
C GLY A 50 -2.62 10.26 -14.94
N ASP A 51 -2.52 9.05 -15.50
CA ASP A 51 -3.27 8.64 -16.69
C ASP A 51 -4.71 8.27 -16.32
N GLU A 52 -5.65 9.09 -16.73
CA GLU A 52 -7.09 8.90 -16.48
C GLU A 52 -7.66 7.62 -17.14
N THR A 53 -7.04 7.16 -18.22
CA THR A 53 -7.50 5.96 -18.93
C THR A 53 -7.06 4.72 -18.16
N GLU A 54 -5.79 4.64 -17.80
CA GLU A 54 -5.25 3.58 -16.95
C GLU A 54 -5.97 3.58 -15.59
N LEU A 55 -6.11 4.73 -14.94
CA LEU A 55 -6.81 4.84 -13.65
C LEU A 55 -8.22 4.25 -13.70
N LYS A 56 -8.97 4.48 -14.78
CA LYS A 56 -10.32 3.93 -14.95
C LYS A 56 -10.29 2.43 -15.19
N GLU A 57 -9.31 1.92 -15.93
CA GLU A 57 -9.11 0.50 -16.21
C GLU A 57 -8.82 -0.24 -14.91
N GLU A 58 -7.81 0.17 -14.16
CA GLU A 58 -7.38 -0.47 -12.92
C GLU A 58 -8.43 -0.41 -11.80
N LEU A 59 -9.21 0.67 -11.72
CA LEU A 59 -10.39 0.73 -10.85
C LEU A 59 -11.45 -0.31 -11.26
N GLY A 60 -11.58 -0.59 -12.55
CA GLY A 60 -12.47 -1.63 -13.09
C GLY A 60 -12.00 -3.03 -12.69
N ASP A 61 -10.70 -3.31 -12.79
CA ASP A 61 -10.11 -4.60 -12.46
C ASP A 61 -10.13 -4.86 -10.95
N LEU A 62 -9.87 -3.85 -10.13
CA LEU A 62 -10.08 -3.95 -8.69
C LEU A 62 -11.56 -4.20 -8.32
N LEU A 63 -12.51 -3.55 -9.03
CA LEU A 63 -13.94 -3.82 -8.85
C LEU A 63 -14.29 -5.26 -9.28
N LEU A 64 -13.69 -5.78 -10.35
CA LEU A 64 -13.85 -7.16 -10.78
C LEU A 64 -13.43 -8.14 -9.68
N GLN A 65 -12.32 -7.90 -8.99
CA GLN A 65 -11.88 -8.73 -7.85
C GLN A 65 -12.96 -8.77 -6.75
N VAL A 66 -13.55 -7.62 -6.42
CA VAL A 66 -14.64 -7.56 -5.42
C VAL A 66 -15.84 -8.39 -5.87
N VAL A 67 -16.24 -8.27 -7.14
CA VAL A 67 -17.39 -9.01 -7.70
C VAL A 67 -17.11 -10.51 -7.76
N LEU A 68 -15.91 -10.94 -8.18
CA LEU A 68 -15.49 -12.36 -8.20
C LEU A 68 -15.56 -12.99 -6.81
N HIS A 69 -14.97 -12.31 -5.81
CA HIS A 69 -15.01 -12.80 -4.44
C HIS A 69 -16.42 -12.86 -3.86
N SER A 70 -17.27 -11.90 -4.21
CA SER A 70 -18.68 -11.90 -3.79
C SER A 70 -19.48 -13.00 -4.47
N GLN A 71 -19.22 -13.25 -5.75
CA GLN A 71 -19.89 -14.33 -6.52
C GLN A 71 -19.52 -15.71 -5.94
N MET A 72 -18.24 -15.96 -5.65
CA MET A 72 -17.81 -17.22 -5.00
C MET A 72 -18.50 -17.43 -3.65
N ALA A 73 -18.62 -16.37 -2.84
CA ALA A 73 -19.32 -16.46 -1.58
C ALA A 73 -20.83 -16.72 -1.73
N ALA A 74 -21.46 -16.14 -2.76
CA ALA A 74 -22.86 -16.37 -3.07
C ALA A 74 -23.14 -17.80 -3.55
N GLU A 75 -22.24 -18.41 -4.33
CA GLU A 75 -22.29 -19.81 -4.74
C GLU A 75 -22.31 -20.77 -3.53
N GLU A 76 -21.64 -20.38 -2.45
CA GLU A 76 -21.62 -21.13 -1.18
C GLU A 76 -22.71 -20.68 -0.19
N ASN A 77 -23.66 -19.83 -0.61
CA ASN A 77 -24.74 -19.27 0.22
C ASN A 77 -24.23 -18.56 1.49
N ARG A 78 -23.08 -17.86 1.41
CA ARG A 78 -22.49 -17.11 2.54
C ARG A 78 -22.93 -15.64 2.58
N PHE A 79 -22.67 -14.91 1.51
CA PHE A 79 -23.05 -13.51 1.33
C PHE A 79 -23.01 -13.13 -0.16
N THR A 80 -23.64 -12.00 -0.50
CA THR A 80 -23.73 -11.45 -1.85
C THR A 80 -22.94 -10.15 -1.99
N LEU A 81 -22.81 -9.63 -3.22
CA LEU A 81 -22.25 -8.31 -3.47
C LEU A 81 -23.07 -7.20 -2.78
N ASP A 82 -24.39 -7.35 -2.70
CA ASP A 82 -25.28 -6.39 -2.03
C ASP A 82 -25.01 -6.34 -0.52
N ASP A 83 -24.77 -7.49 0.10
CA ASP A 83 -24.34 -7.55 1.50
C ASP A 83 -23.00 -6.84 1.73
N VAL A 84 -22.05 -7.01 0.83
CA VAL A 84 -20.74 -6.32 0.89
C VAL A 84 -20.92 -4.81 0.80
N ALA A 85 -21.76 -4.34 -0.15
CA ALA A 85 -22.06 -2.93 -0.32
C ALA A 85 -22.80 -2.36 0.89
N THR A 86 -23.75 -3.09 1.45
CA THR A 86 -24.53 -2.71 2.65
C THR A 86 -23.60 -2.56 3.85
N VAL A 87 -22.75 -3.54 4.11
CA VAL A 87 -21.81 -3.51 5.25
C VAL A 87 -20.88 -2.28 5.19
N ILE A 88 -20.38 -1.92 4.01
CA ILE A 88 -19.51 -0.74 3.91
C ILE A 88 -20.31 0.56 4.00
N ALA A 89 -21.52 0.63 3.42
CA ALA A 89 -22.38 1.79 3.50
C ALA A 89 -22.77 2.10 4.96
N ASP A 90 -23.24 1.11 5.70
CA ASP A 90 -23.58 1.25 7.12
C ASP A 90 -22.39 1.69 7.96
N LYS A 91 -21.23 1.10 7.72
CA LYS A 91 -19.98 1.49 8.37
C LYS A 91 -19.60 2.94 8.09
N LEU A 92 -19.79 3.43 6.85
CA LEU A 92 -19.52 4.82 6.50
C LEU A 92 -20.49 5.77 7.20
N VAL A 93 -21.79 5.46 7.19
CA VAL A 93 -22.81 6.27 7.89
C VAL A 93 -22.49 6.35 9.39
N ASN A 94 -22.26 5.22 10.03
CA ASN A 94 -21.98 5.15 11.47
C ASN A 94 -20.69 5.89 11.87
N ARG A 95 -19.68 5.89 11.01
CA ARG A 95 -18.38 6.53 11.30
C ARG A 95 -18.31 8.01 10.93
N HIS A 96 -19.35 8.55 10.27
CA HIS A 96 -19.42 9.95 9.90
C HIS A 96 -20.64 10.65 10.53
N PRO A 97 -20.79 10.61 11.86
CA PRO A 97 -21.92 11.25 12.54
C PRO A 97 -21.95 12.78 12.36
N HIS A 98 -20.85 13.36 11.93
CA HIS A 98 -20.73 14.78 11.56
C HIS A 98 -21.30 15.09 10.15
N VAL A 99 -21.55 14.07 9.33
CA VAL A 99 -22.16 14.20 7.99
C VAL A 99 -23.60 13.69 8.01
N PHE A 100 -23.84 12.53 8.61
CA PHE A 100 -25.14 11.84 8.60
C PHE A 100 -25.96 12.02 9.89
N GLY A 101 -25.41 12.72 10.90
CA GLY A 101 -26.03 13.01 12.18
C GLY A 101 -25.91 14.49 12.56
N GLU A 102 -26.08 14.75 13.87
CA GLU A 102 -26.08 16.13 14.42
C GLU A 102 -24.71 16.60 14.93
N MET A 103 -23.73 15.71 14.99
CA MET A 103 -22.37 16.05 15.48
C MET A 103 -21.73 17.10 14.58
N ARG A 104 -20.94 18.00 15.18
CA ARG A 104 -20.12 18.95 14.43
C ARG A 104 -18.65 18.75 14.82
N LEU A 105 -17.77 18.67 13.83
CA LEU A 105 -16.33 18.54 14.03
C LEU A 105 -15.62 19.69 13.29
N PRO A 106 -14.65 20.37 13.93
CA PRO A 106 -14.08 21.60 13.42
C PRO A 106 -13.11 21.38 12.24
N ASP A 107 -12.44 20.23 12.20
CA ASP A 107 -11.37 19.94 11.25
C ASP A 107 -11.17 18.45 11.01
N SER A 108 -10.26 18.12 10.09
CA SER A 108 -9.93 16.74 9.72
C SER A 108 -9.27 15.96 10.88
N GLU A 109 -8.56 16.61 11.78
CA GLU A 109 -7.92 15.95 12.91
C GLU A 109 -8.98 15.48 13.93
N ALA A 110 -9.98 16.33 14.22
CA ALA A 110 -11.12 15.94 15.04
C ALA A 110 -11.91 14.78 14.41
N VAL A 111 -12.07 14.77 13.10
CA VAL A 111 -12.71 13.66 12.36
C VAL A 111 -11.92 12.36 12.53
N LEU A 112 -10.60 12.38 12.35
CA LEU A 112 -9.74 11.19 12.51
C LEU A 112 -9.78 10.66 13.94
N ASN A 113 -9.73 11.55 14.94
CA ASN A 113 -9.82 11.19 16.35
C ASN A 113 -11.17 10.54 16.68
N GLN A 114 -12.28 11.10 16.17
CA GLN A 114 -13.61 10.52 16.34
C GLN A 114 -13.73 9.15 15.65
N TRP A 115 -13.21 9.00 14.45
CA TRP A 115 -13.15 7.73 13.73
C TRP A 115 -12.45 6.63 14.52
N ASP A 116 -11.33 6.98 15.14
CA ASP A 116 -10.58 6.03 15.96
C ASP A 116 -11.34 5.63 17.23
N ARG A 117 -12.06 6.58 17.85
CA ARG A 117 -12.93 6.27 19.01
C ARG A 117 -14.02 5.29 18.61
N ILE A 118 -14.72 5.52 17.51
CA ILE A 118 -15.78 4.63 17.01
C ILE A 118 -15.20 3.25 16.67
N LYS A 119 -14.08 3.20 15.92
CA LYS A 119 -13.41 1.93 15.59
C LYS A 119 -12.95 1.11 16.79
N ARG A 120 -12.61 1.77 17.90
CA ARG A 120 -12.27 1.08 19.16
C ARG A 120 -13.52 0.50 19.80
N ALA A 121 -14.61 1.26 19.83
CA ALA A 121 -15.88 0.80 20.39
C ALA A 121 -16.50 -0.38 19.61
N GLU A 122 -16.35 -0.40 18.28
CA GLU A 122 -16.83 -1.49 17.42
C GLU A 122 -16.09 -2.83 17.62
N LYS A 123 -14.92 -2.82 18.25
CA LYS A 123 -14.02 -3.99 18.31
C LYS A 123 -13.61 -4.28 19.77
N ILE A 124 -14.60 -4.59 20.57
CA ILE A 124 -14.47 -4.89 22.03
C ILE A 124 -13.51 -6.07 22.29
N ASP A 125 -13.37 -7.01 21.36
CA ASP A 125 -12.54 -8.21 21.51
C ASP A 125 -11.03 -7.98 21.29
N ARG A 126 -10.59 -6.73 21.06
CA ARG A 126 -9.17 -6.44 20.89
C ARG A 126 -8.45 -6.36 22.22
N VAL A 127 -7.49 -7.25 22.41
CA VAL A 127 -6.63 -7.31 23.60
C VAL A 127 -5.48 -6.31 23.52
N SER A 128 -4.94 -6.08 22.32
CA SER A 128 -3.82 -5.17 22.08
C SER A 128 -4.23 -3.97 21.23
N ALA A 129 -3.65 -2.81 21.52
CA ALA A 129 -3.74 -1.64 20.64
C ALA A 129 -3.25 -1.92 19.21
N LEU A 130 -2.35 -2.88 19.03
CA LEU A 130 -1.76 -3.27 17.76
C LEU A 130 -2.62 -4.26 16.97
N ASP A 131 -3.66 -4.84 17.56
CA ASP A 131 -4.52 -5.82 16.89
C ASP A 131 -5.16 -5.27 15.62
N GLY A 132 -5.26 -6.16 14.60
CA GLY A 132 -5.86 -5.85 13.31
C GLY A 132 -4.94 -5.07 12.36
N VAL A 133 -3.62 -5.16 12.55
CA VAL A 133 -2.64 -4.86 11.51
C VAL A 133 -2.49 -6.09 10.62
N PRO A 134 -2.81 -6.02 9.32
CA PRO A 134 -2.67 -7.18 8.44
C PRO A 134 -1.21 -7.64 8.37
N LYS A 135 -1.00 -8.96 8.49
CA LYS A 135 0.35 -9.53 8.42
C LYS A 135 0.94 -9.51 7.01
N GLY A 136 0.08 -9.48 5.99
CA GLY A 136 0.45 -9.45 4.58
C GLY A 136 0.77 -8.06 4.04
N LEU A 137 0.75 -7.01 4.86
CA LEU A 137 1.23 -5.70 4.42
C LEU A 137 2.72 -5.74 4.09
N PRO A 138 3.18 -4.96 3.07
CA PRO A 138 4.59 -4.70 2.86
C PRO A 138 5.28 -4.21 4.15
N ALA A 139 6.56 -4.53 4.32
CA ALA A 139 7.23 -4.40 5.61
C ALA A 139 7.24 -2.97 6.18
N LEU A 140 7.55 -1.97 5.33
CA LEU A 140 7.58 -0.57 5.77
C LEU A 140 6.18 -0.07 6.09
N GLY A 141 5.19 -0.38 5.24
CA GLY A 141 3.78 -0.04 5.47
C GLY A 141 3.24 -0.68 6.75
N ARG A 142 3.62 -1.93 7.04
CA ARG A 142 3.26 -2.61 8.28
C ARG A 142 3.90 -1.94 9.50
N ALA A 143 5.18 -1.61 9.45
CA ALA A 143 5.89 -0.89 10.50
C ALA A 143 5.23 0.47 10.77
N GLN A 144 4.96 1.26 9.73
CA GLN A 144 4.28 2.55 9.85
C GLN A 144 2.87 2.42 10.46
N LYS A 145 2.14 1.35 10.11
CA LYS A 145 0.82 1.07 10.69
C LYS A 145 0.88 0.73 12.17
N ILE A 146 1.87 -0.08 12.59
CA ILE A 146 2.13 -0.42 13.99
C ILE A 146 2.47 0.84 14.78
N GLN A 147 3.42 1.64 14.31
CA GLN A 147 3.82 2.89 14.95
C GLN A 147 2.66 3.89 15.06
N SER A 148 1.84 4.01 14.01
CA SER A 148 0.65 4.86 14.05
C SER A 148 -0.36 4.41 15.10
N LYS A 149 -0.48 3.11 15.36
CA LYS A 149 -1.36 2.58 16.40
C LYS A 149 -0.79 2.83 17.81
N ALA A 150 0.51 2.68 17.99
CA ALA A 150 1.20 2.99 19.24
C ALA A 150 1.08 4.49 19.56
N ALA A 151 1.28 5.36 18.57
CA ALA A 151 1.12 6.81 18.72
C ALA A 151 -0.27 7.21 19.24
N ARG A 152 -1.33 6.56 18.78
CA ARG A 152 -2.72 6.85 19.20
C ARG A 152 -3.04 6.54 20.67
N ILE A 153 -2.21 5.75 21.33
CA ILE A 153 -2.33 5.49 22.78
C ILE A 153 -1.35 6.32 23.61
N GLY A 154 -0.68 7.29 22.95
CA GLY A 154 0.27 8.19 23.60
C GLY A 154 1.72 7.72 23.57
N PHE A 155 2.04 6.57 22.94
CA PHE A 155 3.40 6.10 22.78
C PHE A 155 4.00 6.68 21.50
N ASP A 156 4.40 7.95 21.57
CA ASP A 156 4.97 8.71 20.44
C ASP A 156 5.85 9.88 20.92
N TRP A 157 6.77 10.30 20.08
CA TRP A 157 7.52 11.56 20.29
C TRP A 157 6.64 12.77 20.00
N ASN A 158 6.96 13.90 20.60
CA ASN A 158 6.22 15.14 20.37
C ASN A 158 6.41 15.68 18.93
N ASP A 159 7.61 15.51 18.38
CA ASP A 159 8.00 16.02 17.06
C ASP A 159 8.87 15.01 16.29
N ALA A 160 9.44 15.44 15.15
CA ALA A 160 10.29 14.61 14.32
C ALA A 160 11.77 14.55 14.78
N ALA A 161 12.17 15.33 15.79
CA ALA A 161 13.56 15.34 16.29
C ALA A 161 13.90 14.00 16.96
N GLY A 162 13.00 13.49 17.82
CA GLY A 162 13.22 12.20 18.49
C GLY A 162 13.43 11.05 17.52
N PRO A 163 12.56 10.78 16.52
CA PRO A 163 12.83 9.78 15.50
C PRO A 163 14.11 10.00 14.71
N LEU A 164 14.50 11.24 14.44
CA LEU A 164 15.75 11.54 13.75
C LEU A 164 16.98 11.20 14.59
N GLU A 165 16.93 11.43 15.89
CA GLU A 165 17.97 11.04 16.83
C GLU A 165 18.07 9.51 16.94
N LYS A 166 16.92 8.83 16.97
CA LYS A 166 16.91 7.35 16.97
C LYS A 166 17.52 6.77 15.69
N ILE A 167 17.34 7.38 14.52
CA ILE A 167 18.04 6.97 13.29
C ILE A 167 19.57 7.05 13.46
N ARG A 168 20.08 8.10 14.10
CA ARG A 168 21.53 8.25 14.33
C ARG A 168 22.06 7.23 15.32
N GLU A 169 21.29 6.93 16.35
CA GLU A 169 21.58 5.89 17.33
C GLU A 169 21.68 4.52 16.65
N GLU A 170 20.64 4.10 15.91
CA GLU A 170 20.61 2.83 15.19
C GLU A 170 21.72 2.72 14.14
N LEU A 171 22.04 3.81 13.46
CA LEU A 171 23.17 3.82 12.52
C LEU A 171 24.49 3.57 13.23
N GLY A 172 24.70 4.15 14.41
CA GLY A 172 25.89 3.88 15.24
C GLY A 172 25.96 2.44 15.73
N GLU A 173 24.80 1.82 16.03
CA GLU A 173 24.71 0.41 16.41
C GLU A 173 25.03 -0.51 15.22
N VAL A 174 24.55 -0.22 14.02
CA VAL A 174 24.93 -0.92 12.78
C VAL A 174 26.45 -0.86 12.54
N GLU A 175 27.10 0.29 12.79
CA GLU A 175 28.54 0.48 12.57
C GLU A 175 29.42 -0.32 13.57
N THR A 176 28.91 -0.60 14.76
CA THR A 176 29.69 -1.20 15.87
C THR A 176 29.30 -2.62 16.21
N THR A 177 28.18 -3.10 15.70
CA THR A 177 27.63 -4.43 16.00
C THR A 177 28.38 -5.53 15.24
N PRO A 178 28.65 -6.71 15.85
CA PRO A 178 29.17 -7.88 15.14
C PRO A 178 28.21 -8.38 14.06
N ASP A 179 28.73 -8.97 12.97
CA ASP A 179 27.97 -9.52 11.86
C ASP A 179 26.81 -10.45 12.28
N SER A 180 26.96 -11.16 13.40
CA SER A 180 25.93 -12.08 13.92
C SER A 180 24.64 -11.38 14.40
N ARG A 181 24.69 -10.07 14.66
CA ARG A 181 23.51 -9.26 15.06
C ARG A 181 23.17 -8.16 14.07
N LEU A 182 23.91 -8.03 12.98
CA LEU A 182 23.76 -6.96 12.00
C LEU A 182 22.35 -6.91 11.37
N GLU A 183 21.71 -8.08 11.19
CA GLU A 183 20.34 -8.15 10.67
C GLU A 183 19.33 -7.47 11.61
N GLU A 184 19.50 -7.62 12.93
CA GLU A 184 18.66 -6.98 13.96
C GLU A 184 18.80 -5.47 13.89
N GLU A 185 20.02 -4.95 13.92
CA GLU A 185 20.31 -3.50 13.92
C GLU A 185 19.86 -2.82 12.61
N ILE A 186 20.03 -3.49 11.47
CA ILE A 186 19.47 -3.00 10.18
C ILE A 186 17.94 -2.94 10.25
N GLY A 187 17.30 -3.92 10.87
CA GLY A 187 15.85 -3.92 11.08
C GLY A 187 15.38 -2.72 11.92
N ASP A 188 16.09 -2.42 13.00
CA ASP A 188 15.78 -1.31 13.90
C ASP A 188 16.05 0.04 13.25
N LEU A 189 17.13 0.18 12.49
CA LEU A 189 17.39 1.37 11.66
C LEU A 189 16.25 1.61 10.65
N LEU A 190 15.83 0.59 9.92
CA LEU A 190 14.70 0.70 8.98
C LEU A 190 13.41 1.10 9.70
N PHE A 191 13.16 0.54 10.88
CA PHE A 191 11.99 0.88 11.70
C PHE A 191 12.03 2.34 12.18
N ALA A 192 13.20 2.85 12.58
CA ALA A 192 13.41 4.25 12.96
C ALA A 192 13.19 5.20 11.77
N VAL A 193 13.67 4.85 10.56
CA VAL A 193 13.44 5.61 9.33
C VAL A 193 11.94 5.71 9.01
N VAL A 194 11.21 4.60 9.10
CA VAL A 194 9.75 4.56 8.92
C VAL A 194 9.05 5.50 9.89
N ASN A 195 9.49 5.53 11.15
CA ASN A 195 8.90 6.40 12.15
C ASN A 195 9.14 7.89 11.86
N PHE A 196 10.33 8.23 11.40
CA PHE A 196 10.61 9.59 10.94
C PHE A 196 9.72 10.00 9.77
N ALA A 197 9.56 9.12 8.75
CA ALA A 197 8.66 9.35 7.64
C ALA A 197 7.21 9.60 8.12
N ARG A 198 6.71 8.76 9.03
CA ARG A 198 5.39 8.91 9.65
C ARG A 198 5.23 10.27 10.34
N LYS A 199 6.21 10.70 11.13
CA LYS A 199 6.18 12.03 11.80
C LYS A 199 6.19 13.20 10.82
N LYS A 200 6.79 13.02 9.64
CA LYS A 200 6.75 13.96 8.52
C LYS A 200 5.50 13.83 7.65
N LYS A 201 4.54 12.98 8.03
CA LYS A 201 3.31 12.69 7.26
C LYS A 201 3.60 12.13 5.86
N LEU A 202 4.70 11.41 5.72
CA LEU A 202 5.09 10.71 4.49
C LEU A 202 4.75 9.23 4.64
N ASP A 203 4.37 8.60 3.54
CA ASP A 203 4.27 7.16 3.44
C ASP A 203 5.64 6.58 3.10
N ALA A 204 6.17 5.71 3.98
CA ALA A 204 7.53 5.18 3.84
C ALA A 204 7.64 4.16 2.70
N GLU A 205 6.60 3.34 2.48
CA GLU A 205 6.55 2.37 1.39
C GLU A 205 6.55 3.09 0.04
N GLN A 206 5.67 4.06 -0.12
CA GLN A 206 5.59 4.88 -1.33
C GLN A 206 6.86 5.70 -1.58
N ALA A 207 7.50 6.20 -0.52
CA ALA A 207 8.76 6.92 -0.66
C ALA A 207 9.88 6.02 -1.21
N LEU A 208 9.97 4.77 -0.73
CA LEU A 208 10.94 3.80 -1.22
C LEU A 208 10.60 3.35 -2.64
N ASN A 209 9.33 3.08 -2.96
CA ASN A 209 8.88 2.72 -4.30
C ASN A 209 9.26 3.79 -5.33
N ARG A 210 9.00 5.08 -5.01
CA ARG A 210 9.40 6.19 -5.88
C ARG A 210 10.92 6.30 -6.05
N ALA A 211 11.69 6.04 -4.99
CA ALA A 211 13.15 6.04 -5.07
C ALA A 211 13.65 4.89 -5.97
N THR A 212 13.06 3.70 -5.84
CA THR A 212 13.36 2.52 -6.67
C THR A 212 13.03 2.77 -8.14
N THR A 213 11.84 3.30 -8.42
CA THR A 213 11.41 3.65 -9.78
C THR A 213 12.34 4.71 -10.41
N LYS A 214 12.70 5.74 -9.63
CA LYS A 214 13.66 6.75 -10.07
C LYS A 214 15.02 6.14 -10.38
N PHE A 215 15.53 5.24 -9.55
CA PHE A 215 16.78 4.53 -9.81
C PHE A 215 16.70 3.72 -11.10
N ALA A 216 15.64 2.92 -11.28
CA ALA A 216 15.43 2.09 -12.47
C ALA A 216 15.38 2.94 -13.75
N LYS A 217 14.63 4.04 -13.76
CA LYS A 217 14.56 4.97 -14.91
C LYS A 217 15.92 5.56 -15.26
N ARG A 218 16.70 5.97 -14.26
CA ARG A 218 18.05 6.50 -14.45
C ARG A 218 19.02 5.44 -14.98
N PHE A 219 18.95 4.24 -14.44
CA PHE A 219 19.77 3.13 -14.87
C PHE A 219 19.50 2.77 -16.35
N GLN A 220 18.23 2.67 -16.73
CA GLN A 220 17.85 2.48 -18.14
C GLN A 220 18.32 3.61 -19.06
N ALA A 221 18.30 4.85 -18.57
CA ALA A 221 18.82 5.98 -19.33
C ALA A 221 20.36 5.89 -19.50
N MET A 222 21.06 5.43 -18.46
CA MET A 222 22.50 5.17 -18.50
C MET A 222 22.83 4.05 -19.50
N GLU A 223 22.05 2.97 -19.53
CA GLU A 223 22.19 1.88 -20.51
C GLU A 223 22.05 2.40 -21.95
N ARG A 224 21.02 3.22 -22.20
CA ARG A 224 20.84 3.86 -23.52
C ARG A 224 21.99 4.74 -23.89
N LEU A 225 22.47 5.58 -22.98
CA LEU A 225 23.61 6.47 -23.20
C LEU A 225 24.91 5.71 -23.50
N ALA A 226 25.17 4.63 -22.75
CA ALA A 226 26.31 3.76 -23.02
C ALA A 226 26.24 3.14 -24.43
N LYS A 227 25.08 2.62 -24.81
CA LYS A 227 24.82 2.06 -26.13
C LYS A 227 25.03 3.09 -27.26
N GLU A 228 24.53 4.31 -27.09
CA GLU A 228 24.71 5.42 -28.03
C GLU A 228 26.20 5.78 -28.24
N ARG A 229 27.02 5.59 -27.20
CA ARG A 229 28.46 5.82 -27.20
C ARG A 229 29.29 4.60 -27.66
N GLY A 230 28.65 3.50 -27.97
CA GLY A 230 29.32 2.25 -28.34
C GLY A 230 30.10 1.61 -27.18
N LEU A 231 29.69 1.92 -25.93
CA LEU A 231 30.27 1.37 -24.72
C LEU A 231 29.50 0.12 -24.29
N ASP A 232 30.23 -0.92 -23.91
CA ASP A 232 29.66 -2.09 -23.25
C ASP A 232 29.72 -1.92 -21.73
N LEU A 233 28.58 -1.73 -21.08
CA LEU A 233 28.49 -1.55 -19.63
C LEU A 233 29.13 -2.67 -18.83
N LEU A 234 29.07 -3.92 -19.31
CA LEU A 234 29.66 -5.07 -18.64
C LEU A 234 31.19 -5.01 -18.63
N SER A 235 31.80 -4.23 -19.52
CA SER A 235 33.24 -4.04 -19.61
C SER A 235 33.75 -2.79 -18.89
N LEU A 236 32.85 -1.92 -18.42
CA LEU A 236 33.22 -0.69 -17.71
C LEU A 236 33.54 -0.97 -16.23
N ASN A 237 34.49 -0.23 -15.70
CA ASN A 237 34.69 -0.15 -14.25
C ASN A 237 33.67 0.80 -13.59
N LEU A 238 33.58 0.73 -12.27
CA LEU A 238 32.61 1.51 -11.51
C LEU A 238 32.78 3.03 -11.72
N GLU A 239 33.99 3.54 -11.82
CA GLU A 239 34.26 4.98 -12.03
C GLU A 239 33.62 5.49 -13.32
N LYS A 240 33.77 4.73 -14.43
CA LYS A 240 33.15 5.09 -15.71
C LYS A 240 31.64 4.93 -15.72
N MET A 241 31.11 3.97 -15.00
CA MET A 241 29.66 3.85 -14.80
C MET A 241 29.13 5.05 -14.00
N ASP A 242 29.86 5.49 -12.97
CA ASP A 242 29.48 6.65 -12.16
C ASP A 242 29.53 7.96 -12.95
N GLU A 243 30.49 8.15 -13.84
CA GLU A 243 30.52 9.28 -14.79
C GLU A 243 29.24 9.34 -15.65
N LEU A 244 28.82 8.21 -16.21
CA LEU A 244 27.58 8.12 -16.97
C LEU A 244 26.33 8.38 -16.11
N TRP A 245 26.34 7.86 -14.89
CA TRP A 245 25.27 8.04 -13.91
C TRP A 245 25.11 9.52 -13.50
N GLU A 246 26.19 10.20 -13.20
CA GLU A 246 26.15 11.64 -12.86
C GLU A 246 25.69 12.48 -14.04
N GLU A 247 26.09 12.12 -15.27
CA GLU A 247 25.59 12.78 -16.47
C GLU A 247 24.06 12.63 -16.62
N ILE A 248 23.50 11.44 -16.39
CA ILE A 248 22.05 11.21 -16.43
C ILE A 248 21.34 12.02 -15.34
N LYS A 249 21.88 12.09 -14.13
CA LYS A 249 21.34 12.93 -13.05
C LYS A 249 21.30 14.41 -13.44
N TYR A 250 22.36 14.90 -14.07
CA TYR A 250 22.45 16.28 -14.52
C TYR A 250 21.45 16.61 -15.65
N ARG A 251 21.13 15.66 -16.51
CA ARG A 251 20.14 15.81 -17.59
C ARG A 251 18.69 15.86 -17.08
N GLY A 252 18.47 15.66 -15.78
CA GLY A 252 17.16 15.78 -15.14
C GLY A 252 16.24 14.55 -15.28
N CYS A 253 16.82 13.37 -15.54
CA CYS A 253 16.10 12.10 -15.54
C CYS A 253 15.90 11.57 -14.10
#